data_42fd291c691995335a1e8537bb417c62
#
_entry.id   42fd291c691995335a1e8537bb417c62
#
_cell.length_a   1.000
_cell.length_b   1.000
_cell.length_c   1.000
_cell.angle_alpha   90.00
_cell.angle_beta   90.00
_cell.angle_gamma   90.00
#
_symmetry.space_group_name_H-M   'P 1'
#
loop_
_entity.id
_entity.type
_entity.pdbx_description
1 polymer ?
#
loop_
_entity_poly.entity_id
_entity_poly.type
_entity_poly.pdbx_seq_one_letter_code
_entity_poly.pdbx_strand_id
1 'polypeptide(L)'
;MFVDRADEAQTPYSKQMEIADLQGTLINEYYETLMLAAHASFTNFTNASIGGSAGNITVSASNIDDIIRGIKREIGEANGKSLRKRHGAFIVWRYADLELLEQFCQANGFNLADKALKDGVGDDGYYFMGMYHYVSNSHTSGHLFGGVRKLFHLGIVKDTNGQIVIDSEPATADGPLSGTGIVSRMDWAYKVWTNVLPLLFDITVS
;
A
#
# COMPACT_ATOMS: atom_id res chain seq x y z
N MET A 1 4.58 1.36 -25.47
CA MET A 1 5.95 0.94 -25.77
C MET A 1 5.93 0.10 -27.05
N PHE A 2 6.87 0.28 -27.95
CA PHE A 2 6.92 -0.43 -29.24
C PHE A 2 8.13 -1.34 -29.23
N VAL A 3 7.97 -2.55 -29.75
CA VAL A 3 9.06 -3.50 -30.01
C VAL A 3 9.27 -3.58 -31.51
N ASP A 4 10.49 -3.31 -31.96
CA ASP A 4 10.85 -3.43 -33.37
C ASP A 4 10.96 -4.93 -33.73
N ARG A 5 10.39 -5.32 -34.88
CA ARG A 5 10.47 -6.69 -35.41
C ARG A 5 11.91 -7.15 -35.66
N ALA A 6 12.82 -6.24 -35.99
CA ALA A 6 14.23 -6.57 -36.17
C ALA A 6 14.89 -6.92 -34.85
N ASP A 7 14.54 -6.28 -33.76
CA ASP A 7 15.03 -6.56 -32.42
C ASP A 7 14.51 -7.91 -31.88
N GLU A 8 13.27 -8.26 -32.22
CA GLU A 8 12.65 -9.52 -31.79
C GLU A 8 13.31 -10.73 -32.48
N ALA A 9 13.75 -10.59 -33.71
CA ALA A 9 14.44 -11.66 -34.46
C ALA A 9 15.87 -11.91 -33.99
N GLN A 10 16.48 -10.99 -33.28
CA GLN A 10 17.88 -11.06 -32.85
C GLN A 10 18.07 -11.48 -31.39
N THR A 11 17.05 -11.55 -30.60
CA THR A 11 17.11 -11.87 -29.15
C THR A 11 16.49 -13.24 -28.87
N PRO A 12 17.19 -14.17 -28.16
CA PRO A 12 16.60 -15.45 -27.76
C PRO A 12 15.52 -15.33 -26.68
N TYR A 13 15.34 -14.15 -26.12
CA TYR A 13 14.29 -13.84 -25.16
C TYR A 13 13.20 -13.00 -25.82
N SER A 14 11.95 -13.37 -25.58
CA SER A 14 10.80 -12.57 -26.01
C SER A 14 10.78 -11.25 -25.24
N LYS A 15 11.21 -10.17 -25.87
CA LYS A 15 11.09 -8.80 -25.32
C LYS A 15 9.64 -8.44 -24.96
N GLN A 16 8.68 -9.09 -25.62
CA GLN A 16 7.26 -8.90 -25.32
C GLN A 16 6.89 -9.38 -23.92
N MET A 17 7.44 -10.53 -23.48
CA MET A 17 7.22 -11.03 -22.12
C MET A 17 7.85 -10.12 -21.07
N GLU A 18 9.08 -9.66 -21.30
CA GLU A 18 9.77 -8.73 -20.40
C GLU A 18 9.00 -7.41 -20.24
N ILE A 19 8.48 -6.88 -21.36
CA ILE A 19 7.64 -5.67 -21.35
C ILE A 19 6.32 -5.92 -20.62
N ALA A 20 5.68 -7.07 -20.80
CA ALA A 20 4.43 -7.42 -20.12
C ALA A 20 4.64 -7.52 -18.61
N ASP A 21 5.73 -8.13 -18.15
CA ASP A 21 6.09 -8.22 -16.73
C ASP A 21 6.36 -6.84 -16.13
N LEU A 22 7.11 -5.99 -16.84
CA LEU A 22 7.36 -4.61 -16.43
C LEU A 22 6.07 -3.80 -16.35
N GLN A 23 5.18 -3.93 -17.32
CA GLN A 23 3.87 -3.26 -17.30
C GLN A 23 3.00 -3.77 -16.15
N GLY A 24 3.02 -5.07 -15.85
CA GLY A 24 2.32 -5.64 -14.70
C GLY A 24 2.81 -5.05 -13.37
N THR A 25 4.11 -4.90 -13.22
CA THR A 25 4.71 -4.26 -12.04
C THR A 25 4.27 -2.80 -11.91
N LEU A 26 4.37 -2.02 -12.98
CA LEU A 26 3.96 -0.60 -13.00
C LEU A 26 2.47 -0.42 -12.71
N ILE A 27 1.62 -1.32 -13.19
CA ILE A 27 0.19 -1.31 -12.90
C ILE A 27 -0.05 -1.56 -11.40
N ASN A 28 0.66 -2.50 -10.80
CA ASN A 28 0.55 -2.79 -9.37
C ASN A 28 1.01 -1.61 -8.51
N GLU A 29 2.11 -0.95 -8.85
CA GLU A 29 2.60 0.25 -8.15
C GLU A 29 1.61 1.43 -8.28
N TYR A 30 1.10 1.66 -9.49
CA TYR A 30 0.09 2.68 -9.73
C TYR A 30 -1.19 2.42 -8.91
N TYR A 31 -1.59 1.18 -8.84
CA TYR A 31 -2.72 0.71 -8.10
C TYR A 31 -2.57 0.92 -6.58
N GLU A 32 -1.41 0.62 -6.02
CA GLU A 32 -1.09 0.91 -4.62
C GLU A 32 -1.20 2.41 -4.34
N THR A 33 -0.66 3.25 -5.20
CA THR A 33 -0.76 4.71 -5.12
C THR A 33 -2.22 5.17 -5.08
N LEU A 34 -3.08 4.62 -5.94
CA LEU A 34 -4.50 4.96 -5.96
C LEU A 34 -5.24 4.49 -4.70
N MET A 35 -4.90 3.31 -4.17
CA MET A 35 -5.44 2.84 -2.89
C MET A 35 -5.10 3.79 -1.74
N LEU A 36 -3.84 4.17 -1.65
CA LEU A 36 -3.37 5.06 -0.59
C LEU A 36 -3.91 6.49 -0.75
N ALA A 37 -4.20 6.94 -1.97
CA ALA A 37 -4.85 8.22 -2.25
C ALA A 37 -6.33 8.28 -1.78
N ALA A 38 -6.95 7.15 -1.50
CA ALA A 38 -8.32 7.10 -0.96
C ALA A 38 -8.46 7.63 0.48
N HIS A 39 -7.38 8.07 1.12
CA HIS A 39 -7.30 8.55 2.50
C HIS A 39 -8.36 9.62 2.84
N ALA A 40 -8.71 10.50 1.89
CA ALA A 40 -9.69 11.57 2.09
C ALA A 40 -11.11 11.05 2.50
N SER A 41 -11.40 9.77 2.28
CA SER A 41 -12.65 9.13 2.68
C SER A 41 -12.63 8.57 4.10
N PHE A 42 -11.49 8.58 4.78
CA PHE A 42 -11.31 7.94 6.07
C PHE A 42 -11.41 8.92 7.24
N THR A 43 -11.51 8.37 8.44
CA THR A 43 -11.55 9.17 9.67
C THR A 43 -10.18 9.83 9.88
N ASN A 44 -10.19 11.15 10.05
CA ASN A 44 -8.97 11.90 10.28
C ASN A 44 -8.38 11.58 11.66
N PHE A 45 -7.10 11.20 11.67
CA PHE A 45 -6.34 10.89 12.88
C PHE A 45 -5.17 11.88 12.98
N THR A 46 -5.21 12.71 14.01
CA THR A 46 -4.31 13.85 14.17
C THR A 46 -3.50 13.74 15.46
N ASN A 47 -2.64 14.72 15.71
CA ASN A 47 -1.89 14.79 16.96
C ASN A 47 -2.79 14.85 18.21
N ALA A 48 -4.00 15.43 18.10
CA ALA A 48 -4.99 15.39 19.17
C ALA A 48 -5.46 13.95 19.49
N SER A 49 -5.50 13.07 18.50
CA SER A 49 -5.85 11.66 18.67
C SER A 49 -4.80 10.86 19.47
N ILE A 50 -3.61 11.38 19.68
CA ILE A 50 -2.58 10.79 20.54
C ILE A 50 -2.35 11.57 21.84
N GLY A 51 -3.24 12.53 22.14
CA GLY A 51 -3.16 13.34 23.36
C GLY A 51 -2.32 14.61 23.25
N GLY A 52 -1.86 14.97 22.04
CA GLY A 52 -1.17 16.22 21.75
C GLY A 52 -2.11 17.38 21.43
N SER A 53 -1.56 18.49 20.98
CA SER A 53 -2.30 19.64 20.47
C SER A 53 -2.94 19.35 19.11
N ALA A 54 -3.90 20.16 18.68
CA ALA A 54 -4.46 20.05 17.33
C ALA A 54 -3.36 20.25 16.26
N GLY A 55 -3.45 19.49 15.17
CA GLY A 55 -2.49 19.57 14.05
C GLY A 55 -1.95 18.21 13.60
N ASN A 56 -1.01 18.25 12.69
CA ASN A 56 -0.35 17.07 12.15
C ASN A 56 0.58 16.42 13.19
N ILE A 57 0.78 15.13 13.05
CA ILE A 57 1.69 14.37 13.91
C ILE A 57 3.11 14.51 13.34
N THR A 58 4.04 15.02 14.12
CA THR A 58 5.46 14.88 13.79
C THR A 58 5.93 13.53 14.30
N VAL A 59 6.10 12.56 13.39
CA VAL A 59 6.51 11.21 13.75
C VAL A 59 7.93 11.21 14.30
N SER A 60 8.14 10.55 15.42
CA SER A 60 9.44 10.42 16.08
C SER A 60 9.55 9.10 16.83
N ALA A 61 10.77 8.67 17.12
CA ALA A 61 11.00 7.47 17.94
C ALA A 61 10.39 7.56 19.36
N SER A 62 10.07 8.77 19.85
CA SER A 62 9.46 8.95 21.16
C SER A 62 7.93 8.90 21.20
N ASN A 63 7.26 9.01 20.06
CA ASN A 63 5.78 9.01 19.98
C ASN A 63 5.18 7.97 19.04
N ILE A 64 5.99 7.17 18.38
CA ILE A 64 5.50 6.21 17.39
C ILE A 64 4.62 5.12 18.04
N ASP A 65 4.90 4.76 19.28
CA ASP A 65 4.08 3.85 20.07
C ASP A 65 2.75 4.48 20.50
N ASP A 66 2.69 5.80 20.72
CA ASP A 66 1.46 6.54 20.99
C ASP A 66 0.53 6.53 19.77
N ILE A 67 1.06 6.61 18.56
CA ILE A 67 0.29 6.45 17.31
C ILE A 67 -0.34 5.06 17.27
N ILE A 68 0.45 4.01 17.51
CA ILE A 68 -0.03 2.61 17.53
C ILE A 68 -1.11 2.41 18.60
N ARG A 69 -0.89 2.93 19.80
CA ARG A 69 -1.86 2.87 20.90
C ARG A 69 -3.12 3.67 20.63
N GLY A 70 -2.96 4.85 20.03
CA GLY A 70 -4.06 5.73 19.64
C GLY A 70 -4.99 5.06 18.64
N ILE A 71 -4.47 4.49 17.57
CA ILE A 71 -5.27 3.75 16.58
C ILE A 71 -6.06 2.61 17.25
N LYS A 72 -5.44 1.85 18.15
CA LYS A 72 -6.12 0.76 18.86
C LYS A 72 -7.23 1.26 19.77
N ARG A 73 -7.03 2.43 20.39
CA ARG A 73 -8.04 3.07 21.22
C ARG A 73 -9.24 3.52 20.37
N GLU A 74 -8.99 4.25 19.30
CA GLU A 74 -10.04 4.73 18.39
C GLU A 74 -10.87 3.56 17.80
N ILE A 75 -10.21 2.46 17.40
CA ILE A 75 -10.91 1.24 16.97
C ILE A 75 -11.82 0.70 18.10
N GLY A 76 -11.36 0.76 19.34
CA GLY A 76 -12.14 0.32 20.51
C GLY A 76 -13.35 1.20 20.77
N GLU A 77 -13.18 2.51 20.73
CA GLU A 77 -14.22 3.52 20.91
C GLU A 77 -15.28 3.48 19.79
N ALA A 78 -14.87 3.19 18.57
CA ALA A 78 -15.76 2.96 17.43
C ALA A 78 -16.44 1.57 17.42
N ASN A 79 -16.41 0.84 18.55
CA ASN A 79 -16.95 -0.53 18.66
C ASN A 79 -16.35 -1.56 17.68
N GLY A 80 -15.16 -1.31 17.18
CA GLY A 80 -14.45 -2.16 16.21
C GLY A 80 -13.75 -3.39 16.79
N LYS A 81 -13.92 -3.68 18.10
CA LYS A 81 -13.22 -4.76 18.81
C LYS A 81 -13.38 -6.13 18.14
N SER A 82 -14.58 -6.47 17.73
CA SER A 82 -14.88 -7.77 17.09
C SER A 82 -14.22 -7.88 15.73
N LEU A 83 -14.28 -6.83 14.93
CA LEU A 83 -13.64 -6.78 13.60
C LEU A 83 -12.11 -6.79 13.72
N ARG A 84 -11.55 -6.04 14.67
CA ARG A 84 -10.11 -6.08 14.97
C ARG A 84 -9.66 -7.47 15.41
N LYS A 85 -10.42 -8.15 16.26
CA LYS A 85 -10.11 -9.53 16.69
C LYS A 85 -10.11 -10.51 15.52
N ARG A 86 -11.05 -10.33 14.58
CA ARG A 86 -11.22 -11.23 13.42
C ARG A 86 -10.21 -10.96 12.30
N HIS A 87 -9.92 -9.71 12.02
CA HIS A 87 -9.14 -9.30 10.84
C HIS A 87 -7.77 -8.73 11.19
N GLY A 88 -7.55 -8.31 12.43
CA GLY A 88 -6.37 -7.58 12.87
C GLY A 88 -6.43 -6.10 12.53
N ALA A 89 -5.63 -5.30 13.22
CA ALA A 89 -5.39 -3.90 12.88
C ALA A 89 -4.10 -3.78 12.08
N PHE A 90 -3.96 -2.72 11.30
CA PHE A 90 -2.78 -2.45 10.48
C PHE A 90 -2.45 -0.97 10.43
N ILE A 91 -1.23 -0.68 10.05
CA ILE A 91 -0.75 0.64 9.66
C ILE A 91 0.23 0.48 8.51
N VAL A 92 0.24 1.42 7.58
CA VAL A 92 1.20 1.50 6.48
C VAL A 92 2.10 2.71 6.74
N TRP A 93 3.40 2.45 6.92
CA TRP A 93 4.42 3.45 7.20
C TRP A 93 5.15 3.89 5.92
N ARG A 94 5.75 5.06 5.94
CA ARG A 94 6.84 5.39 5.01
C ARG A 94 8.12 4.71 5.49
N TYR A 95 9.07 4.48 4.62
CA TYR A 95 10.37 3.89 5.00
C TYR A 95 11.11 4.72 6.07
N ALA A 96 11.01 6.05 6.02
CA ALA A 96 11.58 6.91 7.05
C ALA A 96 10.92 6.72 8.43
N ASP A 97 9.61 6.49 8.47
CA ASP A 97 8.88 6.27 9.74
C ASP A 97 9.16 4.85 10.28
N LEU A 98 9.43 3.89 9.40
CA LEU A 98 9.86 2.55 9.79
C LEU A 98 11.18 2.58 10.56
N GLU A 99 12.16 3.37 10.09
CA GLU A 99 13.43 3.57 10.78
C GLU A 99 13.21 4.08 12.22
N LEU A 100 12.29 5.02 12.40
CA LEU A 100 11.94 5.54 13.74
C LEU A 100 11.29 4.46 14.63
N LEU A 101 10.48 3.56 14.05
CA LEU A 101 9.91 2.43 14.77
C LEU A 101 10.99 1.44 15.18
N GLU A 102 11.96 1.17 14.32
CA GLU A 102 13.11 0.31 14.64
C GLU A 102 13.96 0.91 15.76
N GLN A 103 14.22 2.23 15.71
CA GLN A 103 14.93 2.96 16.77
C GLN A 103 14.17 2.87 18.10
N PHE A 104 12.85 3.06 18.11
CA PHE A 104 12.02 2.87 19.29
C PHE A 104 12.14 1.47 19.86
N CYS A 105 12.06 0.45 19.02
CA CYS A 105 12.18 -0.94 19.45
C CYS A 105 13.55 -1.25 20.02
N GLN A 106 14.60 -0.75 19.42
CA GLN A 106 15.98 -0.90 19.85
C GLN A 106 16.21 -0.24 21.22
N ALA A 107 15.71 0.97 21.40
CA ALA A 107 15.83 1.72 22.65
C ALA A 107 15.08 1.06 23.82
N ASN A 108 13.99 0.35 23.55
CA ASN A 108 13.16 -0.31 24.56
C ASN A 108 13.45 -1.83 24.69
N GLY A 109 14.51 -2.33 24.07
CA GLY A 109 14.93 -3.73 24.19
C GLY A 109 14.00 -4.71 23.49
N PHE A 110 13.18 -4.26 22.54
CA PHE A 110 12.35 -5.14 21.71
C PHE A 110 13.18 -5.72 20.58
N ASN A 111 13.28 -7.04 20.48
CA ASN A 111 14.05 -7.73 19.45
C ASN A 111 13.30 -7.80 18.09
N LEU A 112 12.86 -6.68 17.56
CA LEU A 112 12.37 -6.62 16.18
C LEU A 112 13.50 -6.88 15.19
N ALA A 113 14.69 -6.38 15.49
CA ALA A 113 15.88 -6.59 14.68
C ALA A 113 16.22 -8.09 14.56
N ASP A 114 16.08 -8.89 15.63
CA ASP A 114 16.33 -10.33 15.58
C ASP A 114 15.33 -11.07 14.68
N LYS A 115 14.09 -10.63 14.66
CA LYS A 115 13.07 -11.24 13.78
C LYS A 115 13.26 -10.82 12.33
N ALA A 116 13.55 -9.55 12.07
CA ALA A 116 13.88 -9.04 10.76
C ALA A 116 15.17 -9.67 10.19
N LEU A 117 16.17 -9.92 11.04
CA LEU A 117 17.39 -10.61 10.64
C LEU A 117 17.19 -12.11 10.37
N LYS A 118 16.24 -12.76 11.05
CA LYS A 118 15.95 -14.19 10.85
C LYS A 118 15.03 -14.48 9.68
N ASP A 119 14.01 -13.66 9.51
CA ASP A 119 12.94 -13.90 8.53
C ASP A 119 13.17 -13.10 7.23
N GLY A 120 14.16 -12.20 7.21
CA GLY A 120 14.34 -11.18 6.20
C GLY A 120 13.29 -10.07 6.37
N VAL A 121 13.67 -8.83 6.13
CA VAL A 121 12.68 -7.75 5.96
C VAL A 121 12.11 -7.93 4.55
N GLY A 122 11.10 -8.79 4.43
CA GLY A 122 10.30 -8.81 3.21
C GLY A 122 9.35 -7.61 3.23
N ASP A 123 8.92 -7.17 2.06
CA ASP A 123 7.90 -6.12 1.88
C ASP A 123 6.55 -6.46 2.53
N ASP A 124 6.40 -7.67 3.06
CA ASP A 124 5.19 -8.20 3.68
C ASP A 124 4.87 -7.63 5.07
N GLY A 125 5.73 -6.78 5.61
CA GLY A 125 5.53 -6.17 6.91
C GLY A 125 5.74 -7.13 8.09
N TYR A 126 5.59 -6.62 9.29
CA TYR A 126 5.73 -7.41 10.52
C TYR A 126 4.59 -7.15 11.50
N TYR A 127 4.43 -8.05 12.46
CA TYR A 127 3.42 -7.95 13.52
C TYR A 127 4.05 -7.48 14.81
N PHE A 128 3.69 -6.28 15.29
CA PHE A 128 4.20 -5.69 16.50
C PHE A 128 3.11 -4.94 17.25
N MET A 129 3.17 -4.93 18.58
CA MET A 129 2.17 -4.28 19.46
C MET A 129 0.70 -4.59 19.11
N GLY A 130 0.43 -5.79 18.56
CA GLY A 130 -0.93 -6.22 18.22
C GLY A 130 -1.49 -5.60 16.93
N MET A 131 -0.62 -5.13 16.03
CA MET A 131 -0.93 -4.60 14.70
C MET A 131 0.02 -5.15 13.65
N TYR A 132 -0.44 -5.16 12.41
CA TYR A 132 0.40 -5.42 11.24
C TYR A 132 0.99 -4.10 10.74
N HIS A 133 2.28 -4.09 10.50
CA HIS A 133 3.01 -2.94 9.99
C HIS A 133 3.46 -3.23 8.58
N TYR A 134 2.97 -2.45 7.64
CA TYR A 134 3.35 -2.48 6.24
C TYR A 134 4.17 -1.23 5.92
N VAL A 135 4.90 -1.27 4.83
CA VAL A 135 5.71 -0.14 4.37
C VAL A 135 5.40 0.18 2.93
N SER A 136 5.24 1.44 2.62
CA SER A 136 5.07 1.94 1.27
C SER A 136 5.52 3.39 1.17
N ASN A 137 6.06 3.78 0.04
CA ASN A 137 6.33 5.18 -0.31
C ASN A 137 5.26 5.79 -1.23
N SER A 138 4.24 5.01 -1.60
CA SER A 138 3.15 5.46 -2.47
C SER A 138 2.09 6.31 -1.75
N HIS A 139 2.35 6.70 -0.51
CA HIS A 139 1.47 7.59 0.25
C HIS A 139 1.33 8.96 -0.38
N THR A 140 0.15 9.56 -0.27
CA THR A 140 -0.01 11.00 -0.46
C THR A 140 0.84 11.74 0.57
N SER A 141 1.54 12.79 0.15
CA SER A 141 2.40 13.59 1.03
C SER A 141 1.63 14.08 2.26
N GLY A 142 2.20 13.87 3.44
CA GLY A 142 1.59 14.26 4.72
C GLY A 142 0.50 13.32 5.24
N HIS A 143 0.32 12.15 4.64
CA HIS A 143 -0.71 11.19 5.03
C HIS A 143 -0.15 9.78 5.17
N LEU A 144 -0.59 9.05 6.21
CA LEU A 144 -0.36 7.63 6.40
C LEU A 144 -1.72 6.94 6.52
N PHE A 145 -1.75 5.66 6.28
CA PHE A 145 -2.98 4.88 6.28
C PHE A 145 -2.97 3.80 7.35
N GLY A 146 -4.05 3.71 8.13
CA GLY A 146 -4.18 2.70 9.17
C GLY A 146 -5.63 2.32 9.46
N GLY A 147 -5.81 1.27 10.26
CA GLY A 147 -7.16 0.85 10.69
C GLY A 147 -7.31 -0.65 10.87
N VAL A 148 -8.50 -1.18 10.59
CA VAL A 148 -8.81 -2.61 10.63
C VAL A 148 -8.68 -3.20 9.22
N ARG A 149 -7.99 -4.33 9.11
CA ARG A 149 -7.77 -5.02 7.83
C ARG A 149 -9.08 -5.53 7.22
N LYS A 150 -9.08 -5.70 5.89
CA LYS A 150 -10.18 -6.27 5.10
C LYS A 150 -11.50 -5.48 5.13
N LEU A 151 -11.45 -4.21 5.52
CA LEU A 151 -12.61 -3.30 5.44
C LEU A 151 -12.62 -2.46 4.17
N PHE A 152 -11.47 -2.33 3.54
CA PHE A 152 -11.28 -1.73 2.25
C PHE A 152 -11.30 -2.84 1.20
N HIS A 153 -12.23 -2.78 0.28
CA HIS A 153 -12.41 -3.79 -0.75
C HIS A 153 -12.10 -3.19 -2.11
N LEU A 154 -11.33 -3.95 -2.82
CA LEU A 154 -10.96 -3.67 -4.17
C LEU A 154 -11.47 -4.76 -5.08
N GLY A 155 -12.13 -4.36 -6.13
CA GLY A 155 -12.57 -5.20 -7.23
C GLY A 155 -11.70 -4.94 -8.46
N ILE A 156 -11.09 -5.98 -8.98
CA ILE A 156 -10.39 -5.96 -10.26
C ILE A 156 -11.24 -6.74 -11.23
N VAL A 157 -11.48 -6.16 -12.40
CA VAL A 157 -12.18 -6.85 -13.49
C VAL A 157 -11.23 -7.89 -14.08
N LYS A 158 -11.68 -9.13 -14.10
CA LYS A 158 -10.96 -10.24 -14.70
C LYS A 158 -11.77 -10.79 -15.87
N ASP A 159 -11.10 -11.41 -16.81
CA ASP A 159 -11.74 -12.13 -17.90
C ASP A 159 -12.49 -13.40 -17.40
N THR A 160 -13.15 -14.12 -18.29
CA THR A 160 -13.87 -15.37 -17.98
C THR A 160 -12.93 -16.47 -17.44
N ASN A 161 -11.62 -16.37 -17.65
CA ASN A 161 -10.61 -17.31 -17.17
C ASN A 161 -9.97 -16.85 -15.84
N GLY A 162 -10.38 -15.70 -15.31
CA GLY A 162 -9.86 -15.14 -14.08
C GLY A 162 -8.51 -14.43 -14.24
N GLN A 163 -8.09 -14.15 -15.48
CA GLN A 163 -6.87 -13.39 -15.77
C GLN A 163 -7.16 -11.90 -15.87
N ILE A 164 -6.17 -11.08 -15.47
CA ILE A 164 -6.22 -9.64 -15.70
C ILE A 164 -6.20 -9.42 -17.21
N VAL A 165 -7.16 -8.63 -17.70
CA VAL A 165 -7.26 -8.34 -19.14
C VAL A 165 -6.07 -7.47 -19.53
N ILE A 166 -5.18 -8.05 -20.32
CA ILE A 166 -4.11 -7.34 -21.01
C ILE A 166 -4.51 -7.30 -22.49
N ASP A 167 -4.93 -6.13 -22.94
CA ASP A 167 -5.19 -5.91 -24.36
C ASP A 167 -3.87 -5.60 -25.06
N SER A 168 -3.52 -6.42 -26.04
CA SER A 168 -2.45 -6.13 -26.99
C SER A 168 -3.08 -5.59 -28.27
N GLU A 169 -3.07 -4.30 -28.46
CA GLU A 169 -3.45 -3.71 -29.74
C GLU A 169 -2.25 -3.67 -30.67
N PRO A 170 -2.40 -4.18 -31.92
CA PRO A 170 -1.40 -3.97 -32.96
C PRO A 170 -1.33 -2.46 -33.25
N ALA A 171 -0.14 -1.90 -33.23
CA ALA A 171 0.07 -0.51 -33.56
C ALA A 171 -0.33 -0.25 -35.01
N THR A 172 -1.47 0.35 -35.22
CA THR A 172 -1.80 1.06 -36.47
C THR A 172 -1.11 2.41 -36.42
N ALA A 173 0.20 2.43 -36.67
CA ALA A 173 0.89 3.70 -36.78
C ALA A 173 0.80 4.21 -38.21
N ASP A 174 0.19 5.36 -38.41
CA ASP A 174 0.46 6.22 -39.55
C ASP A 174 1.88 6.79 -39.43
N GLY A 175 2.90 5.98 -39.72
CA GLY A 175 4.28 6.39 -39.61
C GLY A 175 5.30 5.27 -39.87
N PRO A 176 6.59 5.60 -39.99
CA PRO A 176 7.65 4.63 -40.34
C PRO A 176 8.03 3.63 -39.25
N LEU A 177 7.26 3.50 -38.18
CA LEU A 177 7.48 2.58 -37.09
C LEU A 177 6.77 1.25 -37.39
N SER A 178 7.56 0.24 -37.74
CA SER A 178 7.07 -1.14 -37.82
C SER A 178 7.28 -1.81 -36.46
N GLY A 179 6.21 -2.13 -35.74
CA GLY A 179 6.32 -2.82 -34.47
C GLY A 179 4.95 -3.19 -33.88
N THR A 180 4.94 -3.98 -32.84
CA THR A 180 3.74 -4.31 -32.08
C THR A 180 3.65 -3.41 -30.85
N GLY A 181 2.57 -2.63 -30.74
CA GLY A 181 2.27 -1.89 -29.54
C GLY A 181 1.68 -2.82 -28.47
N ILE A 182 2.22 -2.80 -27.26
CA ILE A 182 1.68 -3.52 -26.13
C ILE A 182 1.02 -2.49 -25.22
N VAL A 183 -0.30 -2.60 -25.05
CA VAL A 183 -1.10 -1.76 -24.16
C VAL A 183 -1.65 -2.65 -23.05
N SER A 184 -1.32 -2.34 -21.81
CA SER A 184 -1.90 -3.00 -20.66
C SER A 184 -3.00 -2.14 -20.06
N ARG A 185 -4.17 -2.71 -19.90
CA ARG A 185 -5.33 -2.06 -19.27
C ARG A 185 -5.84 -2.90 -18.12
N MET A 186 -6.09 -2.27 -17.00
CA MET A 186 -6.73 -2.89 -15.85
C MET A 186 -7.92 -2.05 -15.41
N ASP A 187 -9.11 -2.63 -15.43
CA ASP A 187 -10.31 -2.00 -14.89
C ASP A 187 -10.49 -2.41 -13.44
N TRP A 188 -10.64 -1.42 -12.56
CA TRP A 188 -10.74 -1.64 -11.13
C TRP A 188 -11.68 -0.64 -10.48
N ALA A 189 -12.19 -1.00 -9.30
CA ALA A 189 -12.95 -0.10 -8.45
C ALA A 189 -12.68 -0.44 -6.99
N TYR A 190 -12.69 0.55 -6.13
CA TYR A 190 -12.66 0.32 -4.69
C TYR A 190 -13.98 0.69 -4.04
N LYS A 191 -14.28 0.03 -2.93
CA LYS A 191 -15.42 0.36 -2.11
C LYS A 191 -15.10 0.24 -0.63
N VAL A 192 -15.50 1.26 0.12
CA VAL A 192 -15.52 1.24 1.58
C VAL A 192 -16.98 1.35 2.01
N TRP A 193 -17.39 0.52 2.95
CA TRP A 193 -18.75 0.60 3.50
C TRP A 193 -18.80 1.74 4.52
N THR A 194 -19.83 2.58 4.44
CA THR A 194 -19.98 3.78 5.31
C THR A 194 -19.99 3.45 6.80
N ASN A 195 -20.54 2.31 7.17
CA ASN A 195 -20.60 1.86 8.58
C ASN A 195 -19.25 1.39 9.15
N VAL A 196 -18.23 1.19 8.33
CA VAL A 196 -16.87 0.81 8.77
C VAL A 196 -15.84 1.92 8.59
N LEU A 197 -16.22 3.05 8.01
CA LEU A 197 -15.36 4.23 7.89
C LEU A 197 -14.72 4.67 9.21
N PRO A 198 -15.42 4.63 10.37
CA PRO A 198 -14.81 4.95 11.66
C PRO A 198 -13.68 4.02 12.10
N LEU A 199 -13.43 2.94 11.36
CA LEU A 199 -12.38 1.95 11.63
C LEU A 199 -11.20 2.05 10.64
N LEU A 200 -11.22 3.02 9.75
CA LEU A 200 -10.15 3.33 8.80
C LEU A 200 -9.69 4.78 9.03
N PHE A 201 -8.41 4.98 9.15
CA PHE A 201 -7.83 6.24 9.57
C PHE A 201 -6.92 6.84 8.50
N ASP A 202 -7.13 8.12 8.25
CA ASP A 202 -6.20 9.00 7.57
C ASP A 202 -5.35 9.69 8.65
N ILE A 203 -4.08 9.29 8.75
CA ILE A 203 -3.15 9.78 9.77
C ILE A 203 -2.37 10.93 9.17
N THR A 204 -2.68 12.15 9.61
CA THR A 204 -2.01 13.34 9.09
C THR A 204 -0.67 13.57 9.79
N VAL A 205 0.40 13.59 9.00
CA VAL A 205 1.78 13.73 9.47
C VAL A 205 2.48 14.93 8.85
N SER A 206 3.50 15.46 9.51
CA SER A 206 4.31 16.59 9.05
C SER A 206 5.72 16.13 8.68
#